data_85ffe67d4e21a779b1532a16edac14a9
#
_entry.id   85ffe67d4e21a779b1532a16edac14a9
#
_cell.length_a   1.000
_cell.length_b   1.000
_cell.length_c   1.000
_cell.angle_alpha   90.00
_cell.angle_beta   90.00
_cell.angle_gamma   90.00
#
_symmetry.space_group_name_H-M   'P 1'
#
loop_
_entity.id
_entity.type
_entity.pdbx_description
1 polymer ?
#
loop_
_entity_poly.entity_id
_entity_poly.type
_entity_poly.pdbx_seq_one_letter_code
_entity_poly.pdbx_strand_id
1 'polypeptide(L)'
;TYRLGASGLDAVKGVSAQSLSDESADADTEFGPLIAPGLAGIVHDHFFSIRLDLDIDGTANRFVRDKLVVDSDLGDSKRTSIWRTERDVASNDSEAKYRLNYDKPSLWRVESSSEENYLGYATSFALKPAGNARPLVDQDDPAVARAQFVNYHLWVTPYAADEQWAAGRYSNQSLPGQGLPAWTDAEREI
;
A
#
# COMPACT_ATOMS: atom_id res chain seq x y z
N THR A 1 -16.28 9.87 -0.11
CA THR A 1 -16.29 9.51 -1.54
C THR A 1 -15.16 8.53 -1.81
N TYR A 2 -15.48 7.37 -2.37
CA TYR A 2 -14.47 6.42 -2.83
C TYR A 2 -14.21 6.65 -4.31
N ARG A 3 -12.95 6.81 -4.70
CA ARG A 3 -12.54 6.85 -6.10
C ARG A 3 -11.60 5.68 -6.34
N LEU A 4 -12.01 4.74 -7.20
CA LEU A 4 -11.17 3.64 -7.66
C LEU A 4 -10.67 3.98 -9.05
N GLY A 5 -9.35 4.00 -9.22
CA GLY A 5 -8.72 4.16 -10.52
C GLY A 5 -7.90 2.93 -10.84
N ALA A 6 -8.10 2.37 -12.02
CA ALA A 6 -7.23 1.36 -12.58
C ALA A 6 -6.58 1.95 -13.84
N SER A 7 -5.26 1.93 -13.90
CA SER A 7 -4.49 2.32 -15.09
C SER A 7 -3.62 1.14 -15.51
N GLY A 8 -3.67 0.79 -16.76
CA GLY A 8 -2.87 -0.29 -17.32
C GLY A 8 -3.49 -0.79 -18.63
N LEU A 9 -2.69 -1.41 -19.44
CA LEU A 9 -3.12 -2.16 -20.61
C LEU A 9 -3.10 -3.66 -20.25
N ASP A 10 -4.06 -4.40 -20.73
CA ASP A 10 -4.02 -5.86 -20.63
C ASP A 10 -2.71 -6.36 -21.20
N ALA A 11 -1.94 -7.08 -20.38
CA ALA A 11 -0.66 -7.61 -20.79
C ALA A 11 -0.86 -8.86 -21.65
N VAL A 12 -1.06 -8.65 -22.94
CA VAL A 12 -1.15 -9.71 -23.95
C VAL A 12 0.02 -9.61 -24.93
N LYS A 13 0.46 -10.75 -25.42
CA LYS A 13 1.55 -10.87 -26.42
C LYS A 13 1.08 -11.71 -27.58
N GLY A 14 1.24 -11.20 -28.81
CA GLY A 14 1.12 -12.00 -30.01
C GLY A 14 2.23 -13.04 -30.07
N VAL A 15 1.88 -14.29 -30.33
CA VAL A 15 2.79 -15.44 -30.37
C VAL A 15 2.52 -16.28 -31.60
N SER A 16 3.44 -17.19 -31.93
CA SER A 16 3.31 -18.07 -33.12
C SER A 16 2.40 -19.27 -32.84
N ALA A 17 2.42 -19.78 -31.61
CA ALA A 17 1.67 -20.96 -31.22
C ALA A 17 0.16 -20.76 -31.36
N GLN A 18 -0.51 -21.68 -32.01
CA GLN A 18 -1.97 -21.73 -32.13
C GLN A 18 -2.57 -22.68 -31.09
N SER A 19 -1.76 -23.60 -30.57
CA SER A 19 -2.11 -24.58 -29.54
C SER A 19 -0.89 -24.98 -28.73
N LEU A 20 -1.10 -25.65 -27.60
CA LEU A 20 0.00 -26.16 -26.77
C LEU A 20 0.74 -27.37 -27.41
N SER A 21 0.26 -27.90 -28.52
CA SER A 21 0.94 -28.95 -29.27
C SER A 21 1.91 -28.42 -30.33
N ASP A 22 1.96 -27.11 -30.52
CA ASP A 22 2.86 -26.51 -31.51
C ASP A 22 4.31 -26.50 -30.99
N GLU A 23 5.26 -26.63 -31.91
CA GLU A 23 6.69 -26.67 -31.57
C GLU A 23 7.18 -25.41 -30.81
N SER A 24 6.56 -24.26 -31.08
CA SER A 24 6.91 -22.99 -30.42
C SER A 24 6.22 -22.77 -29.06
N ALA A 25 5.29 -23.64 -28.66
CA ALA A 25 4.40 -23.41 -27.54
C ALA A 25 5.15 -23.17 -26.22
N ASP A 26 6.18 -23.96 -25.93
CA ASP A 26 6.95 -23.81 -24.69
C ASP A 26 7.62 -22.43 -24.58
N ALA A 27 8.23 -21.95 -25.65
CA ALA A 27 8.87 -20.62 -25.66
C ALA A 27 7.85 -19.49 -25.69
N ASP A 28 6.73 -19.68 -26.37
CA ASP A 28 5.67 -18.70 -26.52
C ASP A 28 4.86 -18.52 -25.23
N THR A 29 4.84 -19.53 -24.34
CA THR A 29 4.09 -19.52 -23.08
C THR A 29 4.97 -19.38 -21.83
N GLU A 30 6.26 -19.10 -21.99
CA GLU A 30 7.21 -18.93 -20.87
C GLU A 30 6.73 -17.90 -19.83
N PHE A 31 6.12 -16.80 -20.29
CA PHE A 31 5.69 -15.70 -19.42
C PHE A 31 4.17 -15.61 -19.20
N GLY A 32 3.44 -16.65 -19.59
CA GLY A 32 2.01 -16.73 -19.38
C GLY A 32 1.29 -17.66 -20.36
N PRO A 33 0.10 -18.12 -20.01
CA PRO A 33 -0.61 -19.13 -20.79
C PRO A 33 -1.09 -18.62 -22.15
N LEU A 34 -1.25 -19.55 -23.09
CA LEU A 34 -1.98 -19.29 -24.33
C LEU A 34 -3.47 -19.11 -24.00
N ILE A 35 -4.03 -17.95 -24.31
CA ILE A 35 -5.43 -17.58 -24.00
C ILE A 35 -6.33 -17.64 -25.24
N ALA A 36 -5.74 -17.61 -26.43
CA ALA A 36 -6.36 -17.83 -27.72
C ALA A 36 -5.28 -18.26 -28.73
N PRO A 37 -5.63 -18.82 -29.88
CA PRO A 37 -4.68 -19.11 -30.95
C PRO A 37 -3.87 -17.85 -31.33
N GLY A 38 -2.55 -17.92 -31.23
CA GLY A 38 -1.66 -16.80 -31.52
C GLY A 38 -1.61 -15.69 -30.45
N LEU A 39 -2.14 -15.94 -29.24
CA LEU A 39 -2.21 -14.92 -28.18
C LEU A 39 -1.89 -15.52 -26.82
N ALA A 40 -0.83 -15.04 -26.17
CA ALA A 40 -0.48 -15.37 -24.79
C ALA A 40 -0.88 -14.24 -23.83
N GLY A 41 -1.45 -14.60 -22.68
CA GLY A 41 -1.72 -13.68 -21.58
C GLY A 41 -0.51 -13.62 -20.65
N ILE A 42 0.12 -12.47 -20.53
CA ILE A 42 1.33 -12.31 -19.71
C ILE A 42 0.94 -12.20 -18.22
N VAL A 43 1.63 -12.94 -17.38
CA VAL A 43 1.45 -12.85 -15.92
C VAL A 43 1.85 -11.45 -15.46
N HIS A 44 0.98 -10.80 -14.71
CA HIS A 44 1.19 -9.43 -14.23
C HIS A 44 0.41 -9.16 -12.94
N ASP A 45 0.81 -8.11 -12.24
CA ASP A 45 0.17 -7.64 -11.00
C ASP A 45 -0.76 -6.46 -11.26
N HIS A 46 -1.85 -6.39 -10.49
CA HIS A 46 -2.70 -5.21 -10.40
C HIS A 46 -2.60 -4.60 -9.02
N PHE A 47 -2.16 -3.35 -8.95
CA PHE A 47 -2.14 -2.58 -7.72
C PHE A 47 -3.19 -1.48 -7.76
N PHE A 48 -4.11 -1.52 -6.79
CA PHE A 48 -5.16 -0.51 -6.65
C PHE A 48 -4.79 0.46 -5.53
N SER A 49 -4.66 1.73 -5.86
CA SER A 49 -4.50 2.79 -4.87
C SER A 49 -5.85 3.42 -4.56
N ILE A 50 -6.20 3.47 -3.28
CA ILE A 50 -7.43 4.09 -2.79
C ILE A 50 -7.04 5.32 -2.00
N ARG A 51 -7.48 6.50 -2.45
CA ARG A 51 -7.32 7.74 -1.70
C ARG A 51 -8.50 7.93 -0.76
N LEU A 52 -8.19 8.10 0.52
CA LEU A 52 -9.15 8.45 1.56
C LEU A 52 -8.84 9.86 2.05
N ASP A 53 -9.87 10.65 2.19
CA ASP A 53 -9.87 11.95 2.86
C ASP A 53 -10.78 11.80 4.07
N LEU A 54 -10.21 11.85 5.26
CA LEU A 54 -10.89 11.49 6.50
C LEU A 54 -10.89 12.66 7.47
N ASP A 55 -12.08 13.14 7.76
CA ASP A 55 -12.34 14.12 8.82
C ASP A 55 -13.06 13.41 9.97
N ILE A 56 -12.41 13.34 11.13
CA ILE A 56 -12.95 12.68 12.32
C ILE A 56 -13.20 13.73 13.38
N ASP A 57 -14.48 14.04 13.59
CA ASP A 57 -14.93 15.09 14.51
C ASP A 57 -14.25 16.45 14.26
N GLY A 58 -14.03 16.77 12.99
CA GLY A 58 -13.35 17.97 12.54
C GLY A 58 -12.10 17.68 11.70
N THR A 59 -11.42 18.74 11.28
CA THR A 59 -10.26 18.65 10.37
C THR A 59 -8.92 18.47 11.09
N ALA A 60 -8.89 18.63 12.42
CA ALA A 60 -7.69 18.41 13.22
C ALA A 60 -7.56 16.93 13.55
N ASN A 61 -6.85 16.21 12.70
CA ASN A 61 -6.66 14.78 12.81
C ASN A 61 -5.18 14.44 12.89
N ARG A 62 -4.87 13.24 13.38
CA ARG A 62 -3.52 12.69 13.41
C ARG A 62 -3.53 11.22 13.05
N PHE A 63 -2.43 10.73 12.48
CA PHE A 63 -2.26 9.32 12.19
C PHE A 63 -1.54 8.61 13.33
N VAL A 64 -2.08 7.46 13.73
CA VAL A 64 -1.56 6.66 14.85
C VAL A 64 -1.40 5.21 14.42
N ARG A 65 -0.27 4.64 14.80
CA ARG A 65 0.00 3.22 14.67
C ARG A 65 0.14 2.60 16.07
N ASP A 66 -0.80 1.74 16.45
CA ASP A 66 -0.70 0.92 17.65
C ASP A 66 -0.03 -0.40 17.29
N LYS A 67 1.17 -0.63 17.80
CA LYS A 67 1.97 -1.84 17.60
C LYS A 67 1.68 -2.83 18.71
N LEU A 68 1.54 -4.10 18.37
CA LEU A 68 1.56 -5.16 19.37
C LEU A 68 3.00 -5.59 19.62
N VAL A 69 3.43 -5.49 20.86
CA VAL A 69 4.75 -5.92 21.30
C VAL A 69 4.62 -7.01 22.36
N VAL A 70 5.56 -7.95 22.30
CA VAL A 70 5.63 -9.05 23.26
C VAL A 70 6.65 -8.67 24.33
N ASP A 71 6.25 -8.79 25.58
CA ASP A 71 7.11 -8.68 26.73
C ASP A 71 7.31 -10.07 27.31
N SER A 72 8.56 -10.53 27.36
CA SER A 72 8.94 -11.86 27.81
C SER A 72 9.71 -11.87 29.14
N ASP A 73 10.10 -10.70 29.63
CA ASP A 73 10.75 -10.58 30.94
C ASP A 73 9.70 -10.22 32.00
N LEU A 74 9.06 -11.25 32.54
CA LEU A 74 7.97 -11.11 33.50
C LEU A 74 8.39 -11.46 34.95
N GLY A 75 9.70 -11.56 35.23
CA GLY A 75 10.22 -11.92 36.54
C GLY A 75 9.70 -13.28 37.01
N ASP A 76 9.21 -13.35 38.24
CA ASP A 76 8.71 -14.59 38.86
C ASP A 76 7.31 -15.03 38.42
N SER A 77 6.78 -14.46 37.35
CA SER A 77 5.47 -14.81 36.81
C SER A 77 5.47 -16.22 36.25
N LYS A 78 4.35 -16.94 36.45
CA LYS A 78 4.11 -18.23 35.77
C LYS A 78 3.89 -18.09 34.26
N ARG A 79 3.64 -16.88 33.77
CA ARG A 79 3.54 -16.61 32.34
C ARG A 79 4.92 -16.38 31.78
N THR A 80 5.14 -16.85 30.56
CA THR A 80 6.42 -16.65 29.84
C THR A 80 6.38 -15.41 28.94
N SER A 81 5.20 -14.88 28.61
CA SER A 81 5.04 -13.66 27.84
C SER A 81 3.65 -13.04 28.01
N ILE A 82 3.58 -11.75 27.77
CA ILE A 82 2.34 -10.98 27.62
C ILE A 82 2.45 -10.04 26.41
N TRP A 83 1.32 -9.54 25.94
CA TRP A 83 1.28 -8.51 24.92
C TRP A 83 0.90 -7.18 25.54
N ARG A 84 1.47 -6.14 25.02
CA ARG A 84 1.06 -4.77 25.26
C ARG A 84 1.02 -3.98 23.95
N THR A 85 0.34 -2.87 23.98
CA THR A 85 0.28 -1.96 22.85
C THR A 85 1.27 -0.82 23.06
N GLU A 86 2.09 -0.57 22.06
CA GLU A 86 2.89 0.65 21.96
C GLU A 86 2.30 1.56 20.89
N ARG A 87 2.04 2.79 21.29
CA ARG A 87 1.51 3.82 20.40
C ARG A 87 2.63 4.60 19.75
N ASP A 88 2.50 4.78 18.44
CA ASP A 88 3.40 5.53 17.59
C ASP A 88 2.58 6.55 16.81
N VAL A 89 2.81 7.82 17.05
CA VAL A 89 2.14 8.93 16.37
C VAL A 89 3.08 9.47 15.32
N ALA A 90 2.66 9.47 14.06
CA ALA A 90 3.46 10.06 13.01
C ALA A 90 3.45 11.57 13.12
N SER A 91 4.62 12.19 13.06
CA SER A 91 4.78 13.64 13.15
C SER A 91 4.82 14.32 11.78
N ASN A 92 5.26 13.59 10.77
CA ASN A 92 5.36 14.12 9.42
C ASN A 92 5.14 13.01 8.36
N ASP A 93 4.92 13.42 7.12
CA ASP A 93 4.60 12.52 6.01
C ASP A 93 5.77 11.59 5.64
N SER A 94 7.00 11.96 5.89
CA SER A 94 8.17 11.11 5.60
C SER A 94 8.22 9.86 6.49
N GLU A 95 7.68 9.94 7.70
CA GLU A 95 7.55 8.84 8.66
C GLU A 95 6.28 7.99 8.44
N ALA A 96 5.30 8.52 7.73
CA ALA A 96 3.96 7.95 7.62
C ALA A 96 3.77 7.03 6.40
N LYS A 97 4.75 6.17 6.14
CA LYS A 97 4.75 5.14 5.09
C LYS A 97 4.84 3.76 5.72
N TYR A 98 3.83 2.91 5.52
CA TYR A 98 3.74 1.66 6.27
C TYR A 98 3.56 0.44 5.37
N ARG A 99 4.21 -0.66 5.78
CA ARG A 99 3.99 -1.99 5.24
C ARG A 99 3.29 -2.84 6.28
N LEU A 100 2.36 -3.67 5.83
CA LEU A 100 1.85 -4.76 6.66
C LEU A 100 3.01 -5.70 7.03
N ASN A 101 3.03 -6.07 8.30
CA ASN A 101 3.99 -7.03 8.80
C ASN A 101 3.25 -7.99 9.75
N TYR A 102 3.13 -9.25 9.34
CA TYR A 102 2.41 -10.26 10.12
C TYR A 102 3.19 -10.72 11.35
N ASP A 103 4.52 -10.59 11.34
CA ASP A 103 5.38 -10.91 12.49
C ASP A 103 5.38 -9.79 13.54
N LYS A 104 5.03 -8.58 13.13
CA LYS A 104 4.93 -7.38 13.98
C LYS A 104 3.62 -6.65 13.68
N PRO A 105 2.49 -7.22 14.08
CA PRO A 105 1.20 -6.67 13.73
C PRO A 105 0.97 -5.30 14.37
N SER A 106 0.28 -4.44 13.63
CA SER A 106 -0.11 -3.12 14.10
C SER A 106 -1.50 -2.75 13.61
N LEU A 107 -2.18 -1.93 14.37
CA LEU A 107 -3.44 -1.31 13.99
C LEU A 107 -3.16 0.12 13.56
N TRP A 108 -3.66 0.50 12.40
CA TRP A 108 -3.56 1.84 11.85
C TRP A 108 -4.83 2.61 12.11
N ARG A 109 -4.71 3.81 12.62
CA ARG A 109 -5.86 4.67 12.91
C ARG A 109 -5.60 6.10 12.48
N VAL A 110 -6.67 6.74 12.03
CA VAL A 110 -6.79 8.20 11.98
C VAL A 110 -7.70 8.58 13.12
N GLU A 111 -7.27 9.51 13.98
CA GLU A 111 -8.03 9.93 15.15
C GLU A 111 -8.13 11.45 15.26
N SER A 112 -9.18 11.93 15.90
CA SER A 112 -9.31 13.32 16.23
C SER A 112 -8.21 13.75 17.16
N SER A 113 -7.67 14.96 16.96
CA SER A 113 -6.69 15.57 17.84
C SER A 113 -7.33 16.38 18.97
N SER A 114 -8.65 16.65 18.88
CA SER A 114 -9.38 17.52 19.80
C SER A 114 -10.52 16.86 20.54
N GLU A 115 -11.12 15.79 19.96
CA GLU A 115 -12.34 15.19 20.50
C GLU A 115 -12.08 13.82 21.09
N GLU A 116 -12.67 13.59 22.27
CA GLU A 116 -12.56 12.35 23.02
C GLU A 116 -13.95 11.78 23.33
N ASN A 117 -14.03 10.47 23.45
CA ASN A 117 -15.23 9.83 23.97
C ASN A 117 -15.33 9.99 25.51
N TYR A 118 -16.44 9.53 26.10
CA TYR A 118 -16.70 9.64 27.54
C TYR A 118 -15.68 8.91 28.43
N LEU A 119 -14.84 8.07 27.89
CA LEU A 119 -13.75 7.37 28.57
C LEU A 119 -12.39 8.09 28.43
N GLY A 120 -12.33 9.21 27.72
CA GLY A 120 -11.09 9.95 27.46
C GLY A 120 -10.23 9.35 26.32
N TYR A 121 -10.81 8.55 25.43
CA TYR A 121 -10.13 8.09 24.23
C TYR A 121 -10.51 8.95 23.03
N ALA A 122 -9.52 9.32 22.23
CA ALA A 122 -9.75 10.02 20.97
C ALA A 122 -10.68 9.22 20.06
N THR A 123 -11.67 9.87 19.45
CA THR A 123 -12.50 9.25 18.43
C THR A 123 -11.66 8.91 17.19
N SER A 124 -11.88 7.76 16.59
CA SER A 124 -10.99 7.29 15.52
C SER A 124 -11.66 6.34 14.54
N PHE A 125 -11.12 6.29 13.31
CA PHE A 125 -11.36 5.21 12.35
C PHE A 125 -10.13 4.30 12.27
N ALA A 126 -10.38 2.98 12.34
CA ALA A 126 -9.37 1.98 12.10
C ALA A 126 -9.27 1.65 10.61
N LEU A 127 -8.06 1.68 10.07
CA LEU A 127 -7.77 1.25 8.71
C LEU A 127 -7.37 -0.24 8.75
N LYS A 128 -8.13 -1.06 8.05
CA LYS A 128 -7.91 -2.51 7.97
C LYS A 128 -7.70 -2.92 6.52
N PRO A 129 -6.48 -2.80 6.00
CA PRO A 129 -6.19 -3.28 4.66
C PRO A 129 -6.31 -4.80 4.60
N ALA A 130 -6.82 -5.31 3.48
CA ALA A 130 -6.98 -6.74 3.23
C ALA A 130 -6.51 -7.09 1.81
N GLY A 131 -6.07 -8.34 1.61
CA GLY A 131 -5.70 -8.86 0.29
C GLY A 131 -4.47 -8.18 -0.31
N ASN A 132 -3.49 -7.81 0.53
CA ASN A 132 -2.32 -7.07 0.07
C ASN A 132 -1.18 -8.02 -0.30
N ALA A 133 -0.46 -7.65 -1.35
CA ALA A 133 0.78 -8.27 -1.78
C ALA A 133 1.87 -7.21 -1.96
N ARG A 134 3.11 -7.65 -2.00
CA ARG A 134 4.24 -6.82 -2.42
C ARG A 134 4.53 -7.09 -3.89
N PRO A 135 5.08 -6.10 -4.64
CA PRO A 135 5.59 -6.36 -5.98
C PRO A 135 6.62 -7.50 -5.94
N LEU A 136 6.50 -8.45 -6.85
CA LEU A 136 7.47 -9.55 -7.00
C LEU A 136 8.64 -9.18 -7.90
N VAL A 137 8.45 -8.16 -8.75
CA VAL A 137 9.50 -7.66 -9.65
C VAL A 137 10.61 -7.00 -8.85
N ASP A 138 11.83 -7.05 -9.38
CA ASP A 138 12.98 -6.41 -8.77
C ASP A 138 12.76 -4.89 -8.61
N GLN A 139 13.29 -4.34 -7.52
CA GLN A 139 13.13 -2.91 -7.22
C GLN A 139 13.82 -2.01 -8.24
N ASP A 140 14.83 -2.53 -8.93
CA ASP A 140 15.57 -1.83 -9.99
C ASP A 140 14.86 -1.93 -11.37
N ASP A 141 13.74 -2.66 -11.46
CA ASP A 141 12.98 -2.72 -12.69
C ASP A 141 12.39 -1.34 -13.03
N PRO A 142 12.51 -0.87 -14.29
CA PRO A 142 11.98 0.43 -14.70
C PRO A 142 10.48 0.61 -14.46
N ALA A 143 9.70 -0.47 -14.44
CA ALA A 143 8.28 -0.43 -14.13
C ALA A 143 8.05 -0.08 -12.65
N VAL A 144 8.82 -0.70 -11.74
CA VAL A 144 8.76 -0.40 -10.30
C VAL A 144 9.26 1.01 -10.03
N ALA A 145 10.33 1.46 -10.68
CA ALA A 145 10.85 2.82 -10.53
C ALA A 145 9.81 3.91 -10.86
N ARG A 146 8.90 3.63 -11.79
CA ARG A 146 7.79 4.55 -12.15
C ARG A 146 6.55 4.37 -11.29
N ALA A 147 6.40 3.24 -10.62
CA ALA A 147 5.25 2.88 -9.81
C ALA A 147 5.62 2.70 -8.33
N GLN A 148 6.53 3.52 -7.80
CA GLN A 148 7.06 3.37 -6.43
C GLN A 148 5.98 3.46 -5.34
N PHE A 149 4.78 3.96 -5.62
CA PHE A 149 3.67 3.93 -4.69
C PHE A 149 3.30 2.51 -4.22
N VAL A 150 3.62 1.47 -5.00
CA VAL A 150 3.38 0.07 -4.62
C VAL A 150 4.30 -0.45 -3.51
N ASN A 151 5.35 0.30 -3.17
CA ASN A 151 6.33 -0.10 -2.17
C ASN A 151 5.80 -0.11 -0.73
N TYR A 152 4.70 0.60 -0.48
CA TYR A 152 4.04 0.63 0.82
C TYR A 152 2.54 0.37 0.68
N HIS A 153 1.95 -0.27 1.69
CA HIS A 153 0.52 -0.55 1.73
C HIS A 153 -0.30 0.65 2.17
N LEU A 154 0.32 1.57 2.89
CA LEU A 154 -0.28 2.82 3.35
C LEU A 154 0.72 3.96 3.20
N TRP A 155 0.22 5.08 2.71
CA TRP A 155 0.87 6.37 2.67
C TRP A 155 -0.06 7.37 3.33
N VAL A 156 0.43 8.18 4.25
CA VAL A 156 -0.33 9.24 4.90
C VAL A 156 0.29 10.57 4.53
N THR A 157 -0.54 11.49 4.04
CA THR A 157 -0.11 12.83 3.63
C THR A 157 -1.08 13.86 4.19
N PRO A 158 -0.66 15.09 4.45
CA PRO A 158 -1.59 16.19 4.64
C PRO A 158 -2.50 16.33 3.41
N TYR A 159 -3.69 16.86 3.61
CA TYR A 159 -4.60 17.09 2.50
C TYR A 159 -4.01 18.08 1.48
N ALA A 160 -3.99 17.68 0.20
CA ALA A 160 -3.69 18.55 -0.92
C ALA A 160 -4.62 18.20 -2.09
N ALA A 161 -5.34 19.19 -2.60
CA ALA A 161 -6.40 18.98 -3.60
C ALA A 161 -5.88 18.45 -4.95
N ASP A 162 -4.65 18.74 -5.28
CA ASP A 162 -3.98 18.35 -6.52
C ASP A 162 -3.20 17.01 -6.40
N GLU A 163 -2.98 16.50 -5.19
CA GLU A 163 -2.36 15.20 -4.93
C GLU A 163 -3.40 14.08 -5.04
N GLN A 164 -3.87 13.79 -6.27
CA GLN A 164 -5.01 12.89 -6.49
C GLN A 164 -4.63 11.45 -6.89
N TRP A 165 -3.52 11.28 -7.59
CA TRP A 165 -3.16 10.01 -8.22
C TRP A 165 -1.82 9.50 -7.70
N ALA A 166 -1.80 8.29 -7.15
CA ALA A 166 -0.63 7.72 -6.50
C ALA A 166 0.68 7.78 -7.31
N ALA A 167 0.59 7.62 -8.64
CA ALA A 167 1.72 7.70 -9.55
C ALA A 167 2.00 9.12 -10.09
N GLY A 168 1.33 10.14 -9.54
CA GLY A 168 1.44 11.52 -10.02
C GLY A 168 0.38 11.90 -11.05
N ARG A 169 0.39 13.16 -11.46
CA ARG A 169 -0.65 13.77 -12.29
C ARG A 169 -0.88 13.07 -13.63
N TYR A 170 0.18 12.52 -14.21
CA TYR A 170 0.15 11.80 -15.48
C TYR A 170 0.54 10.34 -15.27
N SER A 171 -0.32 9.56 -14.64
CA SER A 171 -0.03 8.20 -14.17
C SER A 171 0.44 7.24 -15.26
N ASN A 172 -0.01 7.42 -16.51
CA ASN A 172 0.44 6.64 -17.67
C ASN A 172 1.81 7.05 -18.23
N GLN A 173 2.35 8.18 -17.77
CA GLN A 173 3.64 8.75 -18.17
C GLN A 173 4.46 9.17 -16.95
N SER A 174 4.22 8.54 -15.80
CA SER A 174 4.93 8.85 -14.57
C SER A 174 6.44 8.62 -14.72
N LEU A 175 7.20 9.50 -14.10
CA LEU A 175 8.64 9.36 -13.98
C LEU A 175 9.00 8.79 -12.59
N PRO A 176 10.19 8.18 -12.44
CA PRO A 176 10.68 7.76 -11.14
C PRO A 176 10.57 8.86 -10.07
N GLY A 177 10.08 8.51 -8.89
CA GLY A 177 9.94 9.44 -7.76
C GLY A 177 8.73 10.35 -7.79
N GLN A 178 7.88 10.29 -8.81
CA GLN A 178 6.65 11.09 -8.86
C GLN A 178 5.51 10.49 -8.03
N GLY A 179 4.51 11.31 -7.74
CA GLY A 179 3.34 10.91 -6.97
C GLY A 179 3.62 10.77 -5.48
N LEU A 180 3.13 9.71 -4.86
CA LEU A 180 3.25 9.48 -3.42
C LEU A 180 4.69 9.56 -2.89
N PRO A 181 5.73 9.06 -3.58
CA PRO A 181 7.10 9.28 -3.14
C PRO A 181 7.46 10.76 -2.97
N ALA A 182 7.17 11.59 -3.98
CA ALA A 182 7.45 13.02 -3.90
C ALA A 182 6.60 13.75 -2.85
N TRP A 183 5.37 13.31 -2.67
CA TRP A 183 4.44 13.94 -1.71
C TRP A 183 4.78 13.63 -0.25
N THR A 184 5.54 12.57 0.02
CA THR A 184 5.93 12.13 1.36
C THR A 184 7.40 12.39 1.69
N ASP A 185 8.11 13.15 0.89
CA ASP A 185 9.51 13.55 1.16
C ASP A 185 9.64 15.01 1.61
N ALA A 186 8.52 15.70 1.79
CA ALA A 186 8.49 17.12 2.10
C ALA A 186 8.54 17.43 3.61
N GLU A 187 8.55 16.40 4.46
CA GLU A 187 8.51 16.52 5.93
C GLU A 187 7.36 17.43 6.42
N ARG A 188 6.24 17.39 5.71
CA ARG A 188 5.05 18.15 6.09
C ARG A 188 4.42 17.54 7.34
N GLU A 189 3.99 18.38 8.27
CA GLU A 189 3.26 17.97 9.46
C GLU A 189 1.92 17.29 9.10
N ILE A 190 1.57 16.22 9.83
CA ILE A 190 0.35 15.42 9.62
C ILE A 190 -0.39 15.15 10.94
#